data_da0f7b638e9ee69dc1174033b945a368
#
_entry.id   da0f7b638e9ee69dc1174033b945a368
#
_cell.length_a   1.000
_cell.length_b   1.000
_cell.length_c   1.000
_cell.angle_alpha   90.00
_cell.angle_beta   90.00
_cell.angle_gamma   90.00
#
_symmetry.space_group_name_H-M   'P 1'
#
loop_
_entity.id
_entity.type
_entity.pdbx_description
1 polymer ?
#
loop_
_entity_poly.entity_id
_entity_poly.type
_entity_poly.pdbx_seq_one_letter_code
_entity_poly.pdbx_strand_id
1 'polypeptide(L)'
;ESATIYFTTDGTTPAMDDFNYGYSIPLTSTTVIRARAFLNGWLPSETESKTYIFGEDEAEGLPVVFLSTDPSTFFDEDTGMYVMGPNASGDFPYFGANFWEDWERPIHFEILETDGSGYAANAGAKIFGGWSRAFPQKSLSIFSRSYYGPSTFDYGLFPDSGIDNYEAFILRNSGNDWESTMLRDGFITSLTNDLNIDHQQYRPAVLYLNGEFWGIQNIREKVNEHFLASHHLINAENIDLLDIEGVNEWNVIHGTNTDYLNLLDYLESQDMGDLIVQNALENWIDVESYMSYQAFQIFIDNRDWPGNNIKFWRDHRVGGKWRWILYDTDFGFSIWESNAYTYNTLSFALNPNGPGWPNPPWSTFLFRRMMDNDHFKNSFINIYCDLLNTVFQPNYLISHLDSITNNIEEIIPAHRARWYNNGNWPNSTVNWESRINTMENFSTNRRSYAINHIKNQFDLPNIAQTSLNIVPEGAGSIQLNTLKIIESGWNGYYFPTIPIEARAIPNEGFQFSSWLQFPDSSATIHVQVTDPFALTAVFVPTNLSSGTTVINEINYNSSDDYNSDDWVELINPGETEIDISDWILKDDDNNHGYTIPDETVIQPNNYLVLAKDMDLFSSSYPDINNVIGPFD
;
A
#
# COMPACT_ATOMS: atom_id res chain seq x y z
N GLU A 1 47.88 9.80 -22.68
CA GLU A 1 47.86 10.59 -21.45
C GLU A 1 46.84 9.96 -20.51
N SER A 2 47.21 9.84 -19.22
CA SER A 2 46.31 9.33 -18.19
C SER A 2 45.64 10.48 -17.45
N ALA A 3 44.35 10.40 -17.19
CA ALA A 3 43.66 11.34 -16.34
C ALA A 3 44.21 11.29 -14.90
N THR A 4 44.17 12.43 -14.21
CA THR A 4 44.47 12.50 -12.78
C THR A 4 43.15 12.50 -11.99
N ILE A 5 43.08 11.68 -10.95
CA ILE A 5 41.90 11.62 -10.07
C ILE A 5 42.17 12.54 -8.87
N TYR A 6 41.24 13.41 -8.60
CA TYR A 6 41.20 14.23 -7.38
C TYR A 6 40.01 13.78 -6.53
N PHE A 7 40.14 13.88 -5.22
CA PHE A 7 39.08 13.44 -4.28
C PHE A 7 38.95 14.43 -3.11
N THR A 8 37.75 14.41 -2.52
CA THR A 8 37.39 15.09 -1.27
C THR A 8 36.84 14.10 -0.26
N THR A 9 36.83 14.47 1.02
CA THR A 9 36.28 13.66 2.13
C THR A 9 35.27 14.42 2.99
N ASP A 10 34.87 15.61 2.55
CA ASP A 10 33.96 16.52 3.24
C ASP A 10 32.62 16.76 2.47
N GLY A 11 32.40 16.00 1.40
CA GLY A 11 31.24 16.12 0.53
C GLY A 11 31.37 17.19 -0.57
N THR A 12 32.43 18.01 -0.59
CA THR A 12 32.62 18.98 -1.66
C THR A 12 32.85 18.29 -3.02
N THR A 13 32.52 18.99 -4.10
CA THR A 13 32.77 18.51 -5.46
C THR A 13 34.26 18.60 -5.78
N PRO A 14 34.97 17.49 -6.12
CA PRO A 14 36.41 17.49 -6.34
C PRO A 14 36.86 18.44 -7.47
N ALA A 15 37.92 19.21 -7.21
CA ALA A 15 38.56 20.12 -8.11
C ALA A 15 40.05 19.80 -8.24
N MET A 16 40.79 20.49 -9.16
CA MET A 16 42.20 20.18 -9.41
C MET A 16 43.16 20.67 -8.31
N ASP A 17 42.70 21.40 -7.34
CA ASP A 17 43.40 21.84 -6.13
C ASP A 17 43.14 20.99 -4.88
N ASP A 18 42.28 19.97 -5.00
CA ASP A 18 42.02 19.01 -3.95
C ASP A 18 43.07 17.87 -3.89
N PHE A 19 42.85 16.87 -3.06
CA PHE A 19 43.79 15.77 -2.89
C PHE A 19 43.89 14.90 -4.15
N ASN A 20 45.13 14.75 -4.64
CA ASN A 20 45.42 13.85 -5.76
C ASN A 20 45.44 12.38 -5.28
N TYR A 21 44.69 11.53 -5.93
CA TYR A 21 44.68 10.09 -5.65
C TYR A 21 45.91 9.40 -6.24
N GLY A 22 46.86 9.08 -5.39
CA GLY A 22 48.07 8.34 -5.76
C GLY A 22 48.38 7.13 -4.87
N TYR A 23 47.72 7.03 -3.75
CA TYR A 23 47.90 5.97 -2.72
C TYR A 23 46.58 5.63 -2.06
N SER A 24 46.56 4.54 -1.25
CA SER A 24 45.41 4.19 -0.43
C SER A 24 45.05 5.33 0.53
N ILE A 25 43.76 5.61 0.65
CA ILE A 25 43.19 6.63 1.53
C ILE A 25 42.90 5.98 2.88
N PRO A 26 43.62 6.32 3.98
CA PRO A 26 43.34 5.80 5.30
C PRO A 26 42.06 6.47 5.86
N LEU A 27 41.08 5.67 6.25
CA LEU A 27 39.87 6.14 6.90
C LEU A 27 39.83 5.60 8.34
N THR A 28 39.42 6.45 9.29
CA THR A 28 39.34 6.11 10.72
C THR A 28 37.98 6.42 11.34
N SER A 29 37.08 7.01 10.56
CA SER A 29 35.71 7.34 10.94
C SER A 29 34.81 7.29 9.71
N THR A 30 33.50 7.25 9.93
CA THR A 30 32.50 7.34 8.84
C THR A 30 32.78 8.55 7.96
N THR A 31 32.98 8.30 6.66
CA THR A 31 33.49 9.31 5.71
C THR A 31 32.89 9.07 4.34
N VAL A 32 32.45 10.15 3.69
CA VAL A 32 32.13 10.13 2.27
C VAL A 32 33.39 10.44 1.46
N ILE A 33 33.69 9.62 0.46
CA ILE A 33 34.71 9.93 -0.55
C ILE A 33 33.99 10.31 -1.83
N ARG A 34 34.33 11.51 -2.36
CA ARG A 34 33.92 11.93 -3.69
C ARG A 34 35.14 12.04 -4.56
N ALA A 35 35.09 11.51 -5.78
CA ALA A 35 36.23 11.46 -6.68
C ALA A 35 35.87 11.90 -8.09
N ARG A 36 36.78 12.57 -8.77
CA ARG A 36 36.61 13.08 -10.13
C ARG A 36 37.89 13.00 -10.93
N ALA A 37 37.80 12.60 -12.19
CA ALA A 37 38.95 12.53 -13.08
C ALA A 37 39.06 13.78 -13.95
N PHE A 38 40.29 14.28 -14.10
CA PHE A 38 40.63 15.45 -14.92
C PHE A 38 41.71 15.10 -15.95
N LEU A 39 41.50 15.51 -17.17
CA LEU A 39 42.47 15.40 -18.26
C LEU A 39 42.52 16.72 -19.01
N ASN A 40 43.74 17.22 -19.25
CA ASN A 40 43.92 18.50 -19.92
C ASN A 40 43.25 18.51 -21.31
N GLY A 41 42.44 19.54 -21.56
CA GLY A 41 41.66 19.69 -22.79
C GLY A 41 40.36 18.88 -22.87
N TRP A 42 39.99 18.20 -21.81
CA TRP A 42 38.73 17.44 -21.67
C TRP A 42 37.87 18.03 -20.55
N LEU A 43 36.56 17.81 -20.63
CA LEU A 43 35.67 18.04 -19.49
C LEU A 43 36.00 17.06 -18.38
N PRO A 44 35.85 17.44 -17.10
CA PRO A 44 35.99 16.53 -15.99
C PRO A 44 34.96 15.36 -16.10
N SER A 45 35.26 14.21 -15.51
CA SER A 45 34.31 13.13 -15.40
C SER A 45 33.10 13.53 -14.53
N GLU A 46 32.05 12.72 -14.54
CA GLU A 46 31.07 12.69 -13.47
C GLU A 46 31.76 12.50 -12.11
N THR A 47 31.12 12.92 -11.04
CA THR A 47 31.61 12.70 -9.69
C THR A 47 31.11 11.37 -9.19
N GLU A 48 32.02 10.44 -8.86
CA GLU A 48 31.73 9.22 -8.17
C GLU A 48 31.75 9.45 -6.65
N SER A 49 30.79 8.89 -5.95
CA SER A 49 30.67 9.05 -4.51
C SER A 49 30.50 7.69 -3.84
N LYS A 50 31.14 7.53 -2.66
CA LYS A 50 30.97 6.33 -1.83
C LYS A 50 31.14 6.68 -0.36
N THR A 51 30.20 6.24 0.46
CA THR A 51 30.27 6.39 1.90
C THR A 51 30.86 5.12 2.54
N TYR A 52 31.80 5.31 3.46
CA TYR A 52 32.41 4.26 4.30
C TYR A 52 31.97 4.49 5.72
N ILE A 53 31.26 3.52 6.31
CA ILE A 53 30.72 3.60 7.67
C ILE A 53 31.68 2.92 8.65
N PHE A 54 31.85 3.51 9.84
CA PHE A 54 32.63 3.00 10.97
C PHE A 54 31.84 3.17 12.25
N GLY A 55 31.74 2.09 13.07
CA GLY A 55 30.98 2.10 14.32
C GLY A 55 29.48 2.05 14.02
N GLU A 56 28.89 0.88 14.09
CA GLU A 56 27.55 0.60 13.59
C GLU A 56 26.46 0.73 14.66
N ASP A 57 26.82 1.10 15.90
CA ASP A 57 25.90 1.12 17.06
C ASP A 57 24.67 2.04 16.87
N GLU A 58 24.74 2.97 15.90
CA GLU A 58 23.68 3.95 15.63
C GLU A 58 22.68 3.53 14.53
N ALA A 59 22.85 2.35 13.94
CA ALA A 59 22.01 1.86 12.84
C ALA A 59 21.58 0.40 13.00
N GLU A 60 21.76 -0.18 14.18
CA GLU A 60 21.49 -1.60 14.43
C GLU A 60 20.04 -1.98 14.05
N GLY A 61 19.94 -2.97 13.17
CA GLY A 61 18.65 -3.53 12.75
C GLY A 61 17.87 -2.75 11.68
N LEU A 62 18.33 -1.55 11.26
CA LEU A 62 17.69 -0.76 10.19
C LEU A 62 18.58 -0.66 8.95
N PRO A 63 17.98 -0.50 7.75
CA PRO A 63 18.74 -0.08 6.57
C PRO A 63 19.33 1.32 6.78
N VAL A 64 20.51 1.53 6.21
CA VAL A 64 21.19 2.82 6.26
C VAL A 64 21.14 3.49 4.89
N VAL A 65 20.63 4.71 4.86
CA VAL A 65 20.60 5.56 3.68
C VAL A 65 21.76 6.57 3.78
N PHE A 66 22.54 6.69 2.72
CA PHE A 66 23.56 7.74 2.61
C PHE A 66 23.17 8.69 1.49
N LEU A 67 23.20 9.98 1.80
CA LEU A 67 23.10 11.05 0.81
C LEU A 67 24.42 11.81 0.77
N SER A 68 25.00 11.89 -0.40
CA SER A 68 26.24 12.64 -0.64
C SER A 68 25.97 13.74 -1.64
N THR A 69 26.33 14.98 -1.29
CA THR A 69 26.13 16.14 -2.15
C THR A 69 27.15 17.22 -1.81
N ASP A 70 27.35 18.17 -2.69
CA ASP A 70 28.13 19.36 -2.37
C ASP A 70 27.44 20.15 -1.25
N PRO A 71 28.12 20.40 -0.10
CA PRO A 71 27.49 21.08 1.03
C PRO A 71 26.83 22.42 0.67
N SER A 72 27.35 23.13 -0.32
CA SER A 72 26.78 24.41 -0.75
C SER A 72 25.33 24.25 -1.29
N THR A 73 25.02 23.13 -1.92
CA THR A 73 23.67 22.88 -2.47
C THR A 73 22.60 22.78 -1.38
N PHE A 74 23.00 22.38 -0.17
CA PHE A 74 22.09 22.25 0.97
C PHE A 74 22.22 23.40 1.96
N PHE A 75 23.43 23.90 2.21
CA PHE A 75 23.71 24.72 3.37
C PHE A 75 24.30 26.12 3.05
N ASP A 76 24.51 26.50 1.79
CA ASP A 76 24.84 27.86 1.45
C ASP A 76 23.71 28.82 1.86
N GLU A 77 24.06 29.97 2.45
CA GLU A 77 23.09 30.90 3.02
C GLU A 77 22.09 31.44 2.00
N ASP A 78 22.53 31.68 0.76
CA ASP A 78 21.71 32.29 -0.30
C ASP A 78 20.98 31.23 -1.14
N THR A 79 21.59 30.07 -1.39
CA THR A 79 21.18 29.11 -2.42
C THR A 79 21.00 27.67 -1.90
N GLY A 80 21.35 27.41 -0.65
CA GLY A 80 21.20 26.10 -0.01
C GLY A 80 19.75 25.81 0.35
N MET A 81 19.24 24.67 -0.11
CA MET A 81 17.82 24.36 0.06
C MET A 81 17.40 23.97 1.48
N TYR A 82 18.35 23.77 2.40
CA TYR A 82 18.08 23.29 3.76
C TYR A 82 18.02 24.42 4.80
N VAL A 83 18.44 25.63 4.44
CA VAL A 83 18.59 26.79 5.33
C VAL A 83 17.47 27.81 5.19
N MET A 84 17.45 28.77 6.11
CA MET A 84 16.46 29.86 6.11
C MET A 84 16.55 30.77 4.89
N GLY A 85 17.78 31.11 4.48
CA GLY A 85 18.02 32.07 3.40
C GLY A 85 17.60 33.50 3.75
N PRO A 86 17.83 34.45 2.82
CA PRO A 86 17.66 35.89 3.05
C PRO A 86 16.20 36.36 3.07
N ASN A 87 15.26 35.57 2.54
CA ASN A 87 13.84 35.97 2.34
C ASN A 87 12.87 35.38 3.34
N ALA A 88 13.35 34.65 4.35
CA ALA A 88 12.51 33.99 5.34
C ALA A 88 11.72 35.00 6.18
N SER A 89 10.43 34.73 6.41
CA SER A 89 9.65 35.44 7.42
C SER A 89 10.18 35.16 8.84
N GLY A 90 9.92 36.08 9.79
CA GLY A 90 10.36 35.92 11.18
C GLY A 90 9.58 34.86 11.97
N ASP A 91 8.39 34.46 11.51
CA ASP A 91 7.48 33.59 12.21
C ASP A 91 7.37 32.21 11.56
N PHE A 92 7.23 31.15 12.38
CA PHE A 92 6.96 29.81 11.91
C PHE A 92 5.69 29.78 11.05
N PRO A 93 5.69 29.13 9.87
CA PRO A 93 6.71 28.20 9.35
C PRO A 93 7.76 28.86 8.44
N TYR A 94 8.11 30.12 8.64
CA TYR A 94 9.17 30.85 7.97
C TYR A 94 8.98 30.94 6.45
N PHE A 95 7.78 31.34 6.02
CA PHE A 95 7.49 31.50 4.58
C PHE A 95 8.52 32.37 3.89
N GLY A 96 8.92 31.98 2.67
CA GLY A 96 9.98 32.62 1.91
C GLY A 96 11.39 32.11 2.24
N ALA A 97 11.55 31.21 3.22
CA ALA A 97 12.82 30.53 3.45
C ALA A 97 13.19 29.65 2.24
N ASN A 98 14.50 29.39 2.06
CA ASN A 98 14.99 28.57 0.95
C ASN A 98 14.35 27.18 0.88
N PHE A 99 13.99 26.59 2.02
CA PHE A 99 13.30 25.30 2.05
C PHE A 99 11.82 25.34 1.60
N TRP A 100 11.28 26.53 1.27
CA TRP A 100 9.98 26.69 0.60
C TRP A 100 10.09 26.76 -0.92
N GLU A 101 11.33 26.99 -1.44
CA GLU A 101 11.57 27.04 -2.88
C GLU A 101 11.45 25.65 -3.51
N ASP A 102 11.07 25.63 -4.79
CA ASP A 102 10.88 24.41 -5.57
C ASP A 102 12.20 23.95 -6.22
N TRP A 103 13.27 23.92 -5.43
CA TRP A 103 14.59 23.56 -5.93
C TRP A 103 14.86 22.07 -5.85
N GLU A 104 15.28 21.48 -6.97
CA GLU A 104 15.83 20.13 -7.04
C GLU A 104 17.37 20.23 -7.13
N ARG A 105 18.07 19.45 -6.31
CA ARG A 105 19.53 19.47 -6.21
C ARG A 105 20.11 18.08 -6.49
N PRO A 106 21.27 18.00 -7.19
CA PRO A 106 21.95 16.74 -7.43
C PRO A 106 22.46 16.13 -6.13
N ILE A 107 22.26 14.84 -5.97
CA ILE A 107 22.78 14.02 -4.88
C ILE A 107 23.29 12.68 -5.41
N HIS A 108 24.13 12.02 -4.63
CA HIS A 108 24.35 10.59 -4.74
C HIS A 108 23.60 9.89 -3.61
N PHE A 109 22.76 8.94 -3.95
CA PHE A 109 21.97 8.13 -3.04
C PHE A 109 22.60 6.74 -2.93
N GLU A 110 22.79 6.26 -1.71
CA GLU A 110 23.14 4.86 -1.42
C GLU A 110 22.19 4.32 -0.35
N ILE A 111 21.83 3.05 -0.44
CA ILE A 111 21.18 2.30 0.63
C ILE A 111 21.99 1.04 0.91
N LEU A 112 22.22 0.76 2.19
CA LEU A 112 22.87 -0.44 2.69
C LEU A 112 21.88 -1.20 3.56
N GLU A 113 21.62 -2.44 3.20
CA GLU A 113 20.74 -3.32 3.93
C GLU A 113 21.46 -3.98 5.11
N THR A 114 20.67 -4.53 6.03
CA THR A 114 21.19 -5.23 7.22
C THR A 114 21.97 -6.52 6.88
N ASP A 115 21.73 -7.10 5.71
CA ASP A 115 22.47 -8.26 5.20
C ASP A 115 23.75 -7.88 4.42
N GLY A 116 24.03 -6.59 4.29
CA GLY A 116 25.18 -6.05 3.56
C GLY A 116 24.94 -5.86 2.07
N SER A 117 23.77 -6.21 1.53
CA SER A 117 23.37 -5.84 0.18
C SER A 117 23.01 -4.35 0.09
N GLY A 118 22.81 -3.83 -1.10
CA GLY A 118 22.39 -2.42 -1.24
C GLY A 118 22.36 -1.96 -2.68
N TYR A 119 22.06 -0.67 -2.84
CA TYR A 119 21.93 -0.01 -4.14
C TYR A 119 22.54 1.38 -4.08
N ALA A 120 22.99 1.90 -5.21
CA ALA A 120 23.51 3.26 -5.31
C ALA A 120 23.19 3.88 -6.69
N ALA A 121 22.84 5.15 -6.71
CA ALA A 121 22.59 5.90 -7.92
C ALA A 121 22.75 7.41 -7.72
N ASN A 122 23.10 8.12 -8.79
CA ASN A 122 22.96 9.57 -8.82
C ASN A 122 21.49 9.94 -9.01
N ALA A 123 21.02 10.93 -8.27
CA ALA A 123 19.62 11.31 -8.17
C ALA A 123 19.43 12.82 -7.94
N GLY A 124 18.20 13.28 -7.96
CA GLY A 124 17.80 14.60 -7.50
C GLY A 124 17.14 14.54 -6.13
N ALA A 125 17.39 15.53 -5.28
CA ALA A 125 16.67 15.72 -4.03
C ALA A 125 15.97 17.07 -3.99
N LYS A 126 14.78 17.08 -3.37
CA LYS A 126 13.95 18.28 -3.19
C LYS A 126 13.33 18.25 -1.80
N ILE A 127 13.22 19.40 -1.13
CA ILE A 127 12.50 19.48 0.14
C ILE A 127 11.04 19.09 -0.07
N PHE A 128 10.53 18.22 0.80
CA PHE A 128 9.17 17.70 0.75
C PHE A 128 8.36 18.12 1.99
N GLY A 129 7.03 18.14 1.83
CA GLY A 129 6.06 18.40 2.89
C GLY A 129 5.50 19.83 2.85
N GLY A 130 4.54 20.07 3.74
CA GLY A 130 3.96 21.38 4.01
C GLY A 130 4.70 22.10 5.14
N TRP A 131 4.05 22.35 6.27
CA TRP A 131 4.63 23.07 7.41
C TRP A 131 5.83 22.35 8.05
N SER A 132 5.92 21.02 7.94
CA SER A 132 7.06 20.24 8.42
C SER A 132 8.40 20.58 7.74
N ARG A 133 8.39 21.31 6.63
CA ARG A 133 9.63 21.90 6.01
C ARG A 133 10.39 22.80 6.96
N ALA A 134 9.67 23.44 7.89
CA ALA A 134 10.25 24.35 8.86
C ALA A 134 10.95 23.64 10.05
N PHE A 135 10.76 22.31 10.21
CA PHE A 135 11.46 21.55 11.24
C PHE A 135 12.97 21.46 10.96
N PRO A 136 13.82 21.30 11.98
CA PRO A 136 15.26 21.16 11.79
C PRO A 136 15.64 20.04 10.84
N GLN A 137 15.11 18.83 11.05
CA GLN A 137 15.22 17.72 10.11
C GLN A 137 14.08 17.83 9.09
N LYS A 138 14.43 17.84 7.82
CA LYS A 138 13.47 18.00 6.71
C LYS A 138 13.23 16.69 5.99
N SER A 139 12.02 16.54 5.47
CA SER A 139 11.72 15.47 4.52
C SER A 139 12.27 15.81 3.14
N LEU A 140 12.69 14.79 2.41
CA LEU A 140 13.23 14.91 1.05
C LEU A 140 12.46 13.99 0.09
N SER A 141 12.02 14.51 -1.05
CA SER A 141 11.69 13.67 -2.20
C SER A 141 12.96 13.38 -2.98
N ILE A 142 13.19 12.11 -3.30
CA ILE A 142 14.33 11.64 -4.07
C ILE A 142 13.81 11.20 -5.43
N PHE A 143 14.42 11.73 -6.50
CA PHE A 143 13.99 11.52 -7.88
C PHE A 143 15.08 10.84 -8.69
N SER A 144 14.72 9.77 -9.38
CA SER A 144 15.51 9.22 -10.46
C SER A 144 15.22 10.01 -11.74
N ARG A 145 16.25 10.57 -12.35
CA ARG A 145 16.11 11.33 -13.59
C ARG A 145 17.30 11.07 -14.51
N SER A 146 17.01 10.86 -15.79
CA SER A 146 18.03 10.52 -16.81
C SER A 146 19.19 11.50 -16.93
N TYR A 147 19.05 12.73 -16.46
CA TYR A 147 20.14 13.70 -16.48
C TYR A 147 21.04 13.67 -15.23
N TYR A 148 20.64 12.97 -14.16
CA TYR A 148 21.52 12.67 -13.02
C TYR A 148 22.16 11.29 -13.14
N GLY A 149 21.36 10.28 -13.61
CA GLY A 149 21.75 8.88 -13.61
C GLY A 149 20.70 8.02 -14.29
N PRO A 150 20.24 6.92 -13.69
CA PRO A 150 19.17 6.10 -14.24
C PRO A 150 17.84 6.87 -14.26
N SER A 151 16.92 6.49 -15.14
CA SER A 151 15.57 7.08 -15.20
C SER A 151 14.62 6.53 -14.13
N THR A 152 15.00 5.41 -13.52
CA THR A 152 14.28 4.73 -12.45
C THR A 152 15.28 4.12 -11.47
N PHE A 153 14.88 3.99 -10.21
CA PHE A 153 15.60 3.18 -9.22
C PHE A 153 15.17 1.73 -9.41
N ASP A 154 16.06 0.91 -9.95
CA ASP A 154 15.86 -0.52 -10.16
C ASP A 154 16.27 -1.26 -8.88
N TYR A 155 15.44 -1.13 -7.85
CA TYR A 155 15.70 -1.62 -6.52
C TYR A 155 14.40 -1.70 -5.68
N GLY A 156 14.17 -2.83 -5.01
CA GLY A 156 13.02 -3.06 -4.14
C GLY A 156 13.14 -2.29 -2.81
N LEU A 157 12.71 -1.05 -2.78
CA LEU A 157 12.76 -0.21 -1.58
C LEU A 157 11.90 -0.77 -0.43
N PHE A 158 10.83 -1.50 -0.76
CA PHE A 158 9.92 -2.13 0.18
C PHE A 158 9.85 -3.63 -0.14
N PRO A 159 10.60 -4.48 0.57
CA PRO A 159 10.79 -5.90 0.23
C PRO A 159 9.49 -6.70 0.05
N ASP A 160 8.45 -6.34 0.81
CA ASP A 160 7.16 -7.05 0.81
C ASP A 160 6.17 -6.54 -0.24
N SER A 161 6.49 -5.46 -0.98
CA SER A 161 5.57 -4.84 -1.94
C SER A 161 5.50 -5.58 -3.29
N GLY A 162 6.53 -6.35 -3.63
CA GLY A 162 6.70 -6.93 -4.96
C GLY A 162 7.02 -5.91 -6.07
N ILE A 163 7.27 -4.64 -5.70
CA ILE A 163 7.67 -3.56 -6.61
C ILE A 163 9.17 -3.34 -6.45
N ASP A 164 9.91 -3.43 -7.54
CA ASP A 164 11.37 -3.29 -7.59
C ASP A 164 11.85 -2.11 -8.46
N ASN A 165 10.92 -1.26 -8.90
CA ASN A 165 11.23 -0.13 -9.78
C ASN A 165 10.46 1.13 -9.36
N TYR A 166 11.19 2.22 -9.05
CA TYR A 166 10.61 3.47 -8.56
C TYR A 166 11.18 4.68 -9.32
N GLU A 167 10.34 5.63 -9.72
CA GLU A 167 10.78 6.91 -10.25
C GLU A 167 11.14 7.92 -9.16
N ALA A 168 10.46 7.82 -8.02
CA ALA A 168 10.70 8.67 -6.88
C ALA A 168 10.21 8.00 -5.59
N PHE A 169 10.83 8.40 -4.48
CA PHE A 169 10.38 8.05 -3.13
C PHE A 169 10.63 9.23 -2.18
N ILE A 170 10.20 9.09 -0.94
CA ILE A 170 10.33 10.13 0.08
C ILE A 170 11.13 9.59 1.25
N LEU A 171 12.08 10.37 1.74
CA LEU A 171 12.65 10.25 3.06
C LEU A 171 11.88 11.22 3.96
N ARG A 172 10.94 10.71 4.76
CA ARG A 172 10.01 11.51 5.55
C ARG A 172 10.50 11.65 6.99
N ASN A 173 10.53 12.86 7.50
CA ASN A 173 10.87 13.20 8.88
C ASN A 173 9.74 12.92 9.89
N SER A 174 8.68 12.19 9.50
CA SER A 174 7.47 11.91 10.30
C SER A 174 6.47 13.06 10.44
N GLY A 175 6.66 14.18 9.75
CA GLY A 175 5.71 15.28 9.74
C GLY A 175 5.45 15.85 11.13
N ASN A 176 4.18 15.99 11.52
CA ASN A 176 3.81 16.53 12.82
C ASN A 176 4.16 15.60 14.02
N ASP A 177 4.42 14.33 13.73
CA ASP A 177 4.84 13.35 14.72
C ASP A 177 6.37 13.37 15.00
N TRP A 178 7.13 14.27 14.33
CA TRP A 178 8.59 14.39 14.45
C TRP A 178 9.06 14.57 15.90
N GLU A 179 8.36 15.37 16.69
CA GLU A 179 8.67 15.58 18.12
C GLU A 179 8.01 14.55 19.04
N SER A 180 7.26 13.61 18.50
CA SER A 180 6.44 12.68 19.28
C SER A 180 6.96 11.24 19.14
N THR A 181 6.37 10.41 18.29
CA THR A 181 6.74 9.00 18.18
C THR A 181 7.65 8.69 17.02
N MET A 182 7.67 9.49 15.97
CA MET A 182 8.39 9.30 14.71
C MET A 182 7.85 8.15 13.83
N LEU A 183 6.82 7.41 14.28
CA LEU A 183 6.32 6.22 13.59
C LEU A 183 4.82 6.28 13.25
N ARG A 184 4.07 7.26 13.74
CA ARG A 184 2.60 7.30 13.71
C ARG A 184 1.98 7.08 12.32
N ASP A 185 2.39 7.86 11.32
CA ASP A 185 1.89 7.73 9.96
C ASP A 185 2.23 6.36 9.35
N GLY A 186 3.46 5.87 9.58
CA GLY A 186 3.89 4.53 9.18
C GLY A 186 3.08 3.42 9.84
N PHE A 187 2.87 3.52 11.17
CA PHE A 187 2.03 2.59 11.92
C PHE A 187 0.60 2.56 11.37
N ILE A 188 -0.01 3.72 11.15
CA ILE A 188 -1.41 3.79 10.69
C ILE A 188 -1.54 3.20 9.27
N THR A 189 -0.68 3.61 8.34
CA THR A 189 -0.77 3.11 6.96
C THR A 189 -0.47 1.63 6.84
N SER A 190 0.46 1.07 7.64
CA SER A 190 0.77 -0.37 7.61
C SER A 190 -0.34 -1.26 8.18
N LEU A 191 -1.29 -0.73 8.95
CA LEU A 191 -2.49 -1.46 9.34
C LEU A 191 -3.39 -1.83 8.15
N THR A 192 -3.19 -1.21 6.98
CA THR A 192 -4.01 -1.44 5.79
C THR A 192 -3.37 -2.37 4.75
N ASN A 193 -2.22 -2.98 5.04
CA ASN A 193 -1.49 -3.83 4.09
C ASN A 193 -2.33 -4.95 3.47
N ASP A 194 -3.22 -5.55 4.25
CA ASP A 194 -4.09 -6.65 3.80
C ASP A 194 -5.54 -6.18 3.48
N LEU A 195 -5.78 -4.88 3.39
CA LEU A 195 -7.10 -4.31 3.14
C LEU A 195 -7.19 -3.74 1.72
N ASN A 196 -8.43 -3.67 1.19
CA ASN A 196 -8.71 -3.02 -0.10
C ASN A 196 -8.67 -1.47 0.03
N ILE A 197 -7.57 -0.93 0.55
CA ILE A 197 -7.31 0.51 0.70
C ILE A 197 -5.94 0.81 0.09
N ASP A 198 -5.91 1.72 -0.87
CA ASP A 198 -4.64 2.21 -1.41
C ASP A 198 -3.91 3.04 -0.36
N HIS A 199 -2.65 2.76 -0.11
CA HIS A 199 -1.86 3.42 0.94
C HIS A 199 -0.38 3.48 0.56
N GLN A 200 0.36 4.38 1.22
CA GLN A 200 1.82 4.45 1.08
C GLN A 200 2.51 3.38 1.92
N GLN A 201 3.45 2.67 1.35
CA GLN A 201 4.35 1.77 2.09
C GLN A 201 5.23 2.56 3.07
N TYR A 202 5.67 1.88 4.12
CA TYR A 202 6.49 2.43 5.20
C TYR A 202 7.68 1.54 5.50
N ARG A 203 8.86 2.17 5.63
CA ARG A 203 10.07 1.50 6.08
C ARG A 203 10.96 2.49 6.81
N PRO A 204 11.29 2.32 8.11
CA PRO A 204 12.23 3.18 8.80
C PRO A 204 13.65 2.92 8.32
N ALA A 205 14.47 3.97 8.31
CA ALA A 205 15.88 3.90 7.95
C ALA A 205 16.69 4.92 8.75
N VAL A 206 17.98 4.69 8.91
CA VAL A 206 18.92 5.68 9.42
C VAL A 206 19.52 6.45 8.26
N LEU A 207 19.50 7.77 8.33
CA LEU A 207 20.09 8.64 7.33
C LEU A 207 21.46 9.17 7.78
N TYR A 208 22.43 9.09 6.89
CA TYR A 208 23.70 9.84 6.95
C TYR A 208 23.75 10.84 5.79
N LEU A 209 24.07 12.09 6.10
CA LEU A 209 24.28 13.15 5.10
C LEU A 209 25.75 13.57 5.08
N ASN A 210 26.43 13.39 3.95
CA ASN A 210 27.86 13.64 3.80
C ASN A 210 28.73 12.95 4.89
N GLY A 211 28.35 11.75 5.32
CA GLY A 211 29.02 10.99 6.35
C GLY A 211 28.66 11.36 7.80
N GLU A 212 27.83 12.37 8.02
CA GLU A 212 27.31 12.72 9.34
C GLU A 212 25.99 12.00 9.62
N PHE A 213 25.85 11.43 10.81
CA PHE A 213 24.58 10.85 11.29
C PHE A 213 23.47 11.92 11.28
N TRP A 214 22.40 11.65 10.51
CA TRP A 214 21.28 12.59 10.32
C TRP A 214 20.01 12.14 11.02
N GLY A 215 20.03 10.96 11.65
CA GLY A 215 18.93 10.40 12.42
C GLY A 215 17.97 9.55 11.59
N ILE A 216 16.83 9.24 12.19
CA ILE A 216 15.80 8.39 11.58
C ILE A 216 15.05 9.17 10.49
N GLN A 217 14.85 8.51 9.35
CA GLN A 217 13.92 8.94 8.29
C GLN A 217 13.04 7.74 7.92
N ASN A 218 11.81 8.02 7.53
CA ASN A 218 10.90 6.99 7.04
C ASN A 218 10.93 6.99 5.51
N ILE A 219 11.37 5.90 4.92
CA ILE A 219 11.23 5.68 3.47
C ILE A 219 9.74 5.50 3.20
N ARG A 220 9.19 6.33 2.30
CA ARG A 220 7.79 6.32 1.90
C ARG A 220 7.71 6.35 0.38
N GLU A 221 6.70 5.72 -0.19
CA GLU A 221 6.39 5.91 -1.61
C GLU A 221 5.95 7.34 -1.89
N LYS A 222 6.23 7.81 -3.08
CA LYS A 222 5.71 9.10 -3.55
C LYS A 222 4.42 8.88 -4.31
N VAL A 223 3.29 9.33 -3.74
CA VAL A 223 1.98 9.23 -4.40
C VAL A 223 1.94 10.15 -5.62
N ASN A 224 2.01 9.54 -6.79
CA ASN A 224 1.88 10.13 -8.11
C ASN A 224 1.29 9.07 -9.08
N GLU A 225 1.20 9.39 -10.37
CA GLU A 225 0.69 8.46 -11.40
C GLU A 225 1.53 7.18 -11.54
N HIS A 226 2.84 7.25 -11.30
CA HIS A 226 3.73 6.08 -11.38
C HIS A 226 3.54 5.11 -10.20
N PHE A 227 3.33 5.64 -8.99
CA PHE A 227 2.93 4.85 -7.83
C PHE A 227 1.68 4.01 -8.14
N LEU A 228 0.64 4.65 -8.68
CA LEU A 228 -0.61 3.97 -9.01
C LEU A 228 -0.44 2.97 -10.16
N ALA A 229 0.35 3.34 -11.17
CA ALA A 229 0.66 2.46 -12.29
C ALA A 229 1.33 1.16 -11.84
N SER A 230 2.28 1.23 -10.90
CA SER A 230 2.99 0.07 -10.36
C SER A 230 2.10 -0.81 -9.48
N HIS A 231 1.30 -0.21 -8.59
CA HIS A 231 0.43 -0.95 -7.67
C HIS A 231 -0.75 -1.64 -8.37
N HIS A 232 -1.29 -1.02 -9.44
CA HIS A 232 -2.48 -1.52 -10.13
C HIS A 232 -2.19 -2.12 -11.51
N LEU A 233 -0.91 -2.20 -11.92
CA LEU A 233 -0.47 -2.73 -13.23
C LEU A 233 -1.18 -2.06 -14.41
N ILE A 234 -1.32 -0.74 -14.36
CA ILE A 234 -1.95 0.08 -15.39
C ILE A 234 -0.97 1.09 -15.99
N ASN A 235 -1.30 1.65 -17.15
CA ASN A 235 -0.49 2.71 -17.74
C ASN A 235 -0.73 4.04 -17.00
N ALA A 236 0.33 4.71 -16.56
CA ALA A 236 0.28 6.02 -15.90
C ALA A 236 -0.51 7.07 -16.69
N GLU A 237 -0.42 7.05 -18.02
CA GLU A 237 -1.18 7.95 -18.92
C GLU A 237 -2.71 7.82 -18.80
N ASN A 238 -3.21 6.70 -18.25
CA ASN A 238 -4.64 6.45 -18.10
C ASN A 238 -5.19 6.86 -16.73
N ILE A 239 -4.41 7.53 -15.91
CA ILE A 239 -4.77 7.87 -14.53
C ILE A 239 -5.31 9.31 -14.45
N ASP A 240 -6.46 9.47 -13.82
CA ASP A 240 -6.88 10.74 -13.21
C ASP A 240 -6.52 10.68 -11.72
N LEU A 241 -5.60 11.53 -11.26
CA LEU A 241 -5.18 11.65 -9.86
C LEU A 241 -5.43 13.07 -9.38
N LEU A 242 -6.23 13.18 -8.34
CA LEU A 242 -6.66 14.43 -7.75
C LEU A 242 -6.21 14.51 -6.29
N ASP A 243 -5.99 15.73 -5.80
CA ASP A 243 -5.82 15.98 -4.38
C ASP A 243 -6.62 17.18 -3.88
N ILE A 244 -6.67 17.31 -2.57
CA ILE A 244 -7.21 18.46 -1.88
C ILE A 244 -6.15 18.90 -0.88
N GLU A 245 -5.52 20.04 -1.19
CA GLU A 245 -4.65 20.74 -0.27
C GLU A 245 -5.24 22.13 0.00
N GLY A 246 -5.78 22.34 1.20
CA GLY A 246 -6.32 23.62 1.62
C GLY A 246 -7.77 23.90 1.19
N VAL A 247 -8.16 25.15 1.18
CA VAL A 247 -9.57 25.58 1.07
C VAL A 247 -10.00 25.70 -0.39
N ASN A 248 -10.83 24.79 -0.86
CA ASN A 248 -11.74 24.92 -2.03
C ASN A 248 -11.23 24.56 -3.43
N GLU A 249 -10.13 23.84 -3.63
CA GLU A 249 -9.77 23.47 -4.99
C GLU A 249 -9.46 21.98 -5.12
N TRP A 250 -10.16 21.33 -6.05
CA TRP A 250 -9.84 19.99 -6.53
C TRP A 250 -8.64 20.09 -7.46
N ASN A 251 -7.43 19.97 -6.91
CA ASN A 251 -6.21 20.07 -7.69
C ASN A 251 -6.03 18.81 -8.54
N VAL A 252 -5.62 19.00 -9.78
CA VAL A 252 -5.26 17.90 -10.68
C VAL A 252 -3.75 17.67 -10.55
N ILE A 253 -3.37 16.53 -9.98
CA ILE A 253 -1.96 16.08 -9.99
C ILE A 253 -1.64 15.50 -11.35
N HIS A 254 -2.54 14.65 -11.90
CA HIS A 254 -2.41 14.04 -13.22
C HIS A 254 -3.79 13.83 -13.85
N GLY A 255 -3.89 13.87 -15.17
CA GLY A 255 -5.15 13.67 -15.90
C GLY A 255 -6.13 14.83 -15.78
N THR A 256 -7.37 14.58 -15.37
CA THR A 256 -8.48 15.57 -15.33
C THR A 256 -9.43 15.32 -14.14
N ASN A 257 -10.06 16.38 -13.66
CA ASN A 257 -11.10 16.31 -12.62
C ASN A 257 -12.54 16.28 -13.20
N THR A 258 -12.70 16.31 -14.52
CA THR A 258 -14.00 16.50 -15.19
C THR A 258 -15.04 15.47 -14.74
N ASP A 259 -14.67 14.18 -14.71
CA ASP A 259 -15.64 13.13 -14.39
C ASP A 259 -15.96 13.07 -12.90
N TYR A 260 -15.05 13.50 -12.03
CA TYR A 260 -15.35 13.66 -10.61
C TYR A 260 -16.35 14.79 -10.36
N LEU A 261 -16.18 15.92 -11.04
CA LEU A 261 -17.14 17.02 -10.96
C LEU A 261 -18.51 16.63 -11.52
N ASN A 262 -18.55 15.90 -12.65
CA ASN A 262 -19.79 15.35 -13.20
C ASN A 262 -20.49 14.40 -12.21
N LEU A 263 -19.74 13.58 -11.45
CA LEU A 263 -20.27 12.72 -10.39
C LEU A 263 -20.93 13.56 -9.28
N LEU A 264 -20.26 14.62 -8.80
CA LEU A 264 -20.80 15.49 -7.75
C LEU A 264 -22.06 16.21 -8.21
N ASP A 265 -22.02 16.81 -9.40
CA ASP A 265 -23.18 17.51 -10.01
C ASP A 265 -24.37 16.55 -10.21
N TYR A 266 -24.11 15.32 -10.66
CA TYR A 266 -25.15 14.29 -10.78
C TYR A 266 -25.82 14.02 -9.42
N LEU A 267 -25.04 13.88 -8.35
CA LEU A 267 -25.56 13.53 -7.02
C LEU A 267 -26.33 14.67 -6.33
N GLU A 268 -26.12 15.94 -6.71
CA GLU A 268 -26.79 17.07 -6.06
C GLU A 268 -28.31 16.97 -6.08
N SER A 269 -28.89 16.48 -7.19
CA SER A 269 -30.32 16.49 -7.46
C SER A 269 -30.97 15.10 -7.43
N GLN A 270 -30.21 14.02 -7.21
CA GLN A 270 -30.75 12.66 -7.28
C GLN A 270 -31.45 12.22 -5.99
N ASP A 271 -32.45 11.36 -6.13
CA ASP A 271 -33.00 10.59 -5.01
C ASP A 271 -32.07 9.39 -4.73
N MET A 272 -31.40 9.42 -3.59
CA MET A 272 -30.46 8.37 -3.20
C MET A 272 -31.13 7.03 -2.93
N GLY A 273 -32.45 6.97 -2.76
CA GLY A 273 -33.23 5.73 -2.66
C GLY A 273 -33.47 5.03 -4.01
N ASP A 274 -33.14 5.68 -5.14
CA ASP A 274 -33.33 5.08 -6.47
C ASP A 274 -32.21 4.08 -6.79
N LEU A 275 -32.61 2.86 -7.20
CA LEU A 275 -31.67 1.81 -7.66
C LEU A 275 -30.82 2.23 -8.85
N ILE A 276 -31.30 3.17 -9.70
CA ILE A 276 -30.51 3.69 -10.82
C ILE A 276 -29.32 4.49 -10.28
N VAL A 277 -29.53 5.29 -9.24
CA VAL A 277 -28.47 6.06 -8.59
C VAL A 277 -27.51 5.16 -7.86
N GLN A 278 -28.00 4.14 -7.16
CA GLN A 278 -27.17 3.13 -6.53
C GLN A 278 -26.25 2.43 -7.54
N ASN A 279 -26.81 1.90 -8.62
CA ASN A 279 -26.03 1.23 -9.68
C ASN A 279 -25.02 2.17 -10.34
N ALA A 280 -25.39 3.45 -10.54
CA ALA A 280 -24.46 4.44 -11.09
C ALA A 280 -23.25 4.66 -10.16
N LEU A 281 -23.47 4.81 -8.86
CA LEU A 281 -22.40 4.95 -7.87
C LEU A 281 -21.50 3.71 -7.80
N GLU A 282 -22.07 2.50 -7.81
CA GLU A 282 -21.30 1.24 -7.84
C GLU A 282 -20.43 1.10 -9.10
N ASN A 283 -20.82 1.72 -10.22
CA ASN A 283 -20.02 1.75 -11.43
C ASN A 283 -18.94 2.83 -11.41
N TRP A 284 -19.12 3.93 -10.68
CA TRP A 284 -18.18 5.05 -10.64
C TRP A 284 -17.21 4.99 -9.47
N ILE A 285 -17.57 4.32 -8.38
CA ILE A 285 -16.80 4.27 -7.13
C ILE A 285 -16.53 2.81 -6.78
N ASP A 286 -15.31 2.53 -6.35
CA ASP A 286 -15.02 1.31 -5.61
C ASP A 286 -15.56 1.49 -4.19
N VAL A 287 -16.81 1.02 -4.00
CA VAL A 287 -17.58 1.27 -2.77
C VAL A 287 -16.91 0.64 -1.55
N GLU A 288 -16.36 -0.58 -1.69
CA GLU A 288 -15.66 -1.25 -0.59
C GLU A 288 -14.42 -0.46 -0.18
N SER A 289 -13.57 -0.09 -1.14
CA SER A 289 -12.38 0.73 -0.89
C SER A 289 -12.74 2.07 -0.25
N TYR A 290 -13.76 2.76 -0.79
CA TYR A 290 -14.19 4.05 -0.27
C TYR A 290 -14.74 3.98 1.16
N MET A 291 -15.61 3.01 1.45
CA MET A 291 -16.18 2.84 2.79
C MET A 291 -15.12 2.41 3.82
N SER A 292 -14.19 1.56 3.40
CA SER A 292 -13.05 1.17 4.22
C SER A 292 -12.15 2.37 4.54
N TYR A 293 -11.84 3.20 3.56
CA TYR A 293 -11.09 4.44 3.76
C TYR A 293 -11.80 5.39 4.75
N GLN A 294 -13.11 5.62 4.60
CA GLN A 294 -13.89 6.46 5.50
C GLN A 294 -13.89 5.90 6.93
N ALA A 295 -14.15 4.60 7.08
CA ALA A 295 -14.14 3.93 8.39
C ALA A 295 -12.77 4.04 9.07
N PHE A 296 -11.69 3.92 8.28
CA PHE A 296 -10.32 4.03 8.76
C PHE A 296 -10.01 5.43 9.28
N GLN A 297 -10.26 6.47 8.49
CA GLN A 297 -10.06 7.88 8.86
C GLN A 297 -10.87 8.25 10.12
N ILE A 298 -12.10 7.77 10.22
CA ILE A 298 -12.97 8.00 11.38
C ILE A 298 -12.44 7.26 12.63
N PHE A 299 -11.99 6.01 12.48
CA PHE A 299 -11.48 5.25 13.62
C PHE A 299 -10.22 5.87 14.21
N ILE A 300 -9.25 6.21 13.36
CA ILE A 300 -7.97 6.77 13.80
C ILE A 300 -8.10 8.18 14.39
N ASP A 301 -9.27 8.80 14.30
CA ASP A 301 -9.51 10.20 14.69
C ASP A 301 -8.54 11.17 14.00
N ASN A 302 -8.44 11.09 12.67
CA ASN A 302 -7.58 12.00 11.92
C ASN A 302 -8.16 13.42 11.94
N ARG A 303 -7.47 14.34 12.64
CA ARG A 303 -7.93 15.71 12.84
C ARG A 303 -7.56 16.67 11.71
N ASP A 304 -6.81 16.22 10.72
CA ASP A 304 -6.50 16.97 9.50
C ASP A 304 -7.40 16.56 8.32
N TRP A 305 -8.30 15.63 8.57
CA TRP A 305 -9.30 15.11 7.65
C TRP A 305 -10.70 15.56 8.12
N PRO A 306 -11.70 15.75 7.24
CA PRO A 306 -11.82 15.35 5.84
C PRO A 306 -11.59 16.45 4.80
N GLY A 307 -11.21 17.65 5.17
CA GLY A 307 -11.04 18.79 4.25
C GLY A 307 -9.61 19.06 3.85
N ASN A 308 -8.66 18.21 4.23
CA ASN A 308 -7.25 18.28 3.91
C ASN A 308 -6.66 16.86 3.77
N ASN A 309 -5.48 16.75 3.17
CA ASN A 309 -4.77 15.48 3.01
C ASN A 309 -5.62 14.36 2.37
N ILE A 310 -6.35 14.69 1.29
CA ILE A 310 -7.13 13.73 0.54
C ILE A 310 -6.53 13.59 -0.85
N LYS A 311 -6.19 12.35 -1.23
CA LYS A 311 -5.86 11.98 -2.59
C LYS A 311 -6.80 10.87 -3.05
N PHE A 312 -7.24 10.97 -4.29
CA PHE A 312 -8.08 9.96 -4.90
C PHE A 312 -7.86 9.93 -6.41
N TRP A 313 -8.12 8.78 -6.99
CA TRP A 313 -7.76 8.50 -8.35
C TRP A 313 -8.70 7.50 -9.02
N ARG A 314 -8.59 7.40 -10.34
CA ARG A 314 -9.21 6.33 -11.11
C ARG A 314 -8.39 6.03 -12.38
N ASP A 315 -8.59 4.86 -12.95
CA ASP A 315 -8.29 4.60 -14.36
C ASP A 315 -9.40 5.25 -15.19
N HIS A 316 -9.09 6.20 -16.08
CA HIS A 316 -10.10 6.91 -16.87
C HIS A 316 -10.65 6.08 -18.03
N ARG A 317 -10.12 4.88 -18.27
CA ARG A 317 -10.70 3.95 -19.25
C ARG A 317 -12.05 3.43 -18.76
N VAL A 318 -12.82 2.85 -19.71
CA VAL A 318 -14.15 2.30 -19.44
C VAL A 318 -14.08 1.25 -18.30
N GLY A 319 -14.88 1.46 -17.27
CA GLY A 319 -14.97 0.59 -16.09
C GLY A 319 -14.06 0.97 -14.93
N GLY A 320 -13.18 1.97 -15.10
CA GLY A 320 -12.37 2.47 -13.99
C GLY A 320 -13.21 3.20 -12.94
N LYS A 321 -12.91 2.95 -11.67
CA LYS A 321 -13.66 3.46 -10.50
C LYS A 321 -12.80 4.37 -9.66
N TRP A 322 -13.42 5.37 -9.03
CA TRP A 322 -12.75 6.23 -8.06
C TRP A 322 -12.38 5.46 -6.80
N ARG A 323 -11.12 5.64 -6.36
CA ARG A 323 -10.53 5.05 -5.15
C ARG A 323 -9.78 6.13 -4.37
N TRP A 324 -9.73 5.99 -3.04
CA TRP A 324 -9.06 6.93 -2.13
C TRP A 324 -7.78 6.33 -1.58
N ILE A 325 -6.77 7.18 -1.38
CA ILE A 325 -5.43 6.78 -0.92
C ILE A 325 -5.26 7.24 0.52
N LEU A 326 -4.88 6.30 1.39
CA LEU A 326 -4.55 6.61 2.79
C LEU A 326 -3.10 7.07 2.88
N TYR A 327 -2.90 8.33 3.21
CA TYR A 327 -1.58 8.95 3.40
C TYR A 327 -1.68 10.12 4.37
N ASP A 328 -0.54 10.59 4.89
CA ASP A 328 -0.42 11.75 5.79
C ASP A 328 -1.39 11.69 6.98
N THR A 329 -1.31 10.58 7.71
CA THR A 329 -2.22 10.23 8.82
C THR A 329 -1.67 10.60 10.19
N ASP A 330 -0.61 11.40 10.26
CA ASP A 330 0.10 11.74 11.49
C ASP A 330 -0.74 12.55 12.50
N PHE A 331 -1.89 13.09 12.09
CA PHE A 331 -2.88 13.74 12.98
C PHE A 331 -3.81 12.76 13.71
N GLY A 332 -3.67 11.45 13.46
CA GLY A 332 -4.44 10.40 14.14
C GLY A 332 -3.87 9.97 15.49
N PHE A 333 -4.51 8.96 16.10
CA PHE A 333 -4.04 8.25 17.30
C PHE A 333 -3.58 9.16 18.45
N SER A 334 -4.35 10.19 18.77
CA SER A 334 -4.08 11.06 19.93
C SER A 334 -2.80 11.89 19.85
N ILE A 335 -2.42 12.40 18.70
CA ILE A 335 -1.22 13.26 18.60
C ILE A 335 -1.33 14.52 19.47
N TRP A 336 -2.51 15.14 19.54
CA TRP A 336 -2.72 16.41 20.28
C TRP A 336 -3.38 16.23 21.63
N GLU A 337 -4.32 15.30 21.75
CA GLU A 337 -5.14 15.11 22.95
C GLU A 337 -5.07 13.64 23.41
N SER A 338 -4.56 13.38 24.61
CA SER A 338 -4.37 12.02 25.14
C SER A 338 -5.66 11.21 25.29
N ASN A 339 -6.83 11.86 25.28
CA ASN A 339 -8.15 11.24 25.35
C ASN A 339 -8.93 11.29 24.03
N ALA A 340 -8.26 11.54 22.89
CA ALA A 340 -8.89 11.62 21.57
C ALA A 340 -9.68 10.34 21.19
N TYR A 341 -9.38 9.19 21.81
CA TYR A 341 -10.16 7.97 21.64
C TYR A 341 -11.66 8.13 21.99
N THR A 342 -12.03 9.16 22.74
CA THR A 342 -13.44 9.46 23.09
C THR A 342 -14.16 10.29 22.05
N TYR A 343 -13.45 10.94 21.12
CA TYR A 343 -14.03 11.88 20.19
C TYR A 343 -14.88 11.19 19.11
N ASN A 344 -16.05 11.79 18.81
CA ASN A 344 -16.97 11.26 17.82
C ASN A 344 -16.70 11.80 16.41
N THR A 345 -15.65 11.28 15.79
CA THR A 345 -15.22 11.63 14.43
C THR A 345 -16.27 11.26 13.38
N LEU A 346 -17.10 10.21 13.62
CA LEU A 346 -18.21 9.86 12.72
C LEU A 346 -19.26 10.98 12.67
N SER A 347 -19.70 11.47 13.83
CA SER A 347 -20.65 12.59 13.89
C SER A 347 -20.04 13.87 13.32
N PHE A 348 -18.74 14.08 13.52
CA PHE A 348 -18.01 15.21 12.92
C PHE A 348 -17.99 15.13 11.40
N ALA A 349 -17.65 13.98 10.82
CA ALA A 349 -17.63 13.76 9.36
C ALA A 349 -19.03 13.90 8.72
N LEU A 350 -20.08 13.49 9.41
CA LEU A 350 -21.45 13.57 8.93
C LEU A 350 -22.09 14.96 9.14
N ASN A 351 -21.40 15.89 9.79
CA ASN A 351 -21.93 17.24 10.00
C ASN A 351 -21.77 18.10 8.73
N PRO A 352 -22.88 18.51 8.08
CA PRO A 352 -22.82 19.33 6.86
C PRO A 352 -22.36 20.77 7.11
N ASN A 353 -22.28 21.20 8.37
CA ASN A 353 -21.91 22.55 8.80
C ASN A 353 -20.65 22.54 9.67
N GLY A 354 -19.71 21.69 9.36
CA GLY A 354 -18.41 21.63 10.06
C GLY A 354 -17.59 22.91 9.85
N PRO A 355 -16.51 23.09 10.62
CA PRO A 355 -15.61 24.25 10.48
C PRO A 355 -14.99 24.28 9.08
N GLY A 356 -14.65 25.48 8.59
CA GLY A 356 -14.02 25.66 7.27
C GLY A 356 -12.69 24.88 7.11
N TRP A 357 -12.05 24.54 8.19
CA TRP A 357 -10.98 23.56 8.31
C TRP A 357 -11.14 22.84 9.67
N PRO A 358 -11.02 21.50 9.76
CA PRO A 358 -10.75 20.55 8.66
C PRO A 358 -12.01 19.93 8.03
N ASN A 359 -13.22 20.43 8.26
CA ASN A 359 -14.45 19.83 7.73
C ASN A 359 -15.35 20.86 7.02
N PRO A 360 -14.93 21.44 5.90
CA PRO A 360 -15.79 22.28 5.09
C PRO A 360 -16.97 21.47 4.49
N PRO A 361 -18.13 22.10 4.20
CA PRO A 361 -19.34 21.40 3.76
C PRO A 361 -19.17 20.49 2.53
N TRP A 362 -18.23 20.81 1.64
CA TRP A 362 -17.98 20.05 0.41
C TRP A 362 -17.18 18.75 0.67
N SER A 363 -16.34 18.71 1.71
CA SER A 363 -15.36 17.62 1.92
C SER A 363 -16.00 16.25 2.15
N THR A 364 -17.16 16.20 2.79
CA THR A 364 -17.91 14.97 3.05
C THR A 364 -19.23 14.88 2.30
N PHE A 365 -19.44 15.75 1.28
CA PHE A 365 -20.67 15.74 0.50
C PHE A 365 -20.99 14.35 -0.05
N LEU A 366 -20.04 13.70 -0.74
CA LEU A 366 -20.21 12.36 -1.29
C LEU A 366 -20.55 11.35 -0.18
N PHE A 367 -19.79 11.34 0.91
CA PHE A 367 -20.02 10.41 2.04
C PHE A 367 -21.42 10.59 2.65
N ARG A 368 -21.82 11.83 2.92
CA ARG A 368 -23.17 12.11 3.46
C ARG A 368 -24.27 11.68 2.50
N ARG A 369 -24.12 11.96 1.19
CA ARG A 369 -25.10 11.52 0.17
C ARG A 369 -25.21 10.00 0.12
N MET A 370 -24.09 9.27 0.19
CA MET A 370 -24.13 7.80 0.25
C MET A 370 -24.82 7.30 1.53
N MET A 371 -24.67 7.98 2.67
CA MET A 371 -25.38 7.62 3.92
C MET A 371 -26.89 7.86 3.88
N ASP A 372 -27.39 8.64 2.92
CA ASP A 372 -28.85 8.80 2.66
C ASP A 372 -29.46 7.55 1.98
N ASN A 373 -28.63 6.63 1.46
CA ASN A 373 -29.05 5.36 0.88
C ASN A 373 -28.81 4.21 1.87
N ASP A 374 -29.84 3.40 2.14
CA ASP A 374 -29.75 2.31 3.13
C ASP A 374 -28.73 1.21 2.72
N HIS A 375 -28.57 0.94 1.43
CA HIS A 375 -27.57 -0.03 0.96
C HIS A 375 -26.15 0.41 1.30
N PHE A 376 -25.77 1.63 0.93
CA PHE A 376 -24.43 2.16 1.23
C PHE A 376 -24.20 2.36 2.74
N LYS A 377 -25.23 2.82 3.46
CA LYS A 377 -25.17 2.95 4.91
C LYS A 377 -24.93 1.60 5.60
N ASN A 378 -25.66 0.55 5.20
CA ASN A 378 -25.47 -0.78 5.72
C ASN A 378 -24.09 -1.34 5.36
N SER A 379 -23.60 -1.11 4.14
CA SER A 379 -22.25 -1.48 3.71
C SER A 379 -21.19 -0.80 4.57
N PHE A 380 -21.31 0.51 4.82
CA PHE A 380 -20.39 1.24 5.70
C PHE A 380 -20.38 0.66 7.13
N ILE A 381 -21.56 0.40 7.70
CA ILE A 381 -21.67 -0.13 9.06
C ILE A 381 -21.05 -1.53 9.14
N ASN A 382 -21.30 -2.41 8.15
CA ASN A 382 -20.74 -3.75 8.10
C ASN A 382 -19.23 -3.74 7.92
N ILE A 383 -18.71 -2.95 6.98
CA ILE A 383 -17.26 -2.79 6.77
C ILE A 383 -16.59 -2.25 8.03
N TYR A 384 -17.21 -1.29 8.70
CA TYR A 384 -16.66 -0.80 9.96
C TYR A 384 -16.67 -1.89 11.04
N CYS A 385 -17.72 -2.72 11.13
CA CYS A 385 -17.76 -3.87 12.04
C CYS A 385 -16.67 -4.91 11.68
N ASP A 386 -16.46 -5.18 10.39
CA ASP A 386 -15.38 -6.06 9.92
C ASP A 386 -14.01 -5.58 10.41
N LEU A 387 -13.72 -4.29 10.27
CA LEU A 387 -12.49 -3.68 10.79
C LEU A 387 -12.40 -3.74 12.32
N LEU A 388 -13.52 -3.50 13.03
CA LEU A 388 -13.60 -3.61 14.49
C LEU A 388 -13.42 -5.06 14.99
N ASN A 389 -13.68 -6.04 14.15
CA ASN A 389 -13.48 -7.47 14.44
C ASN A 389 -12.08 -7.97 14.03
N THR A 390 -11.29 -7.17 13.31
CA THR A 390 -9.96 -7.51 12.80
C THR A 390 -8.91 -6.50 13.22
N VAL A 391 -8.50 -5.62 12.31
CA VAL A 391 -7.37 -4.69 12.49
C VAL A 391 -7.57 -3.64 13.60
N PHE A 392 -8.82 -3.34 13.99
CA PHE A 392 -9.13 -2.43 15.10
C PHE A 392 -9.34 -3.15 16.43
N GLN A 393 -8.97 -4.42 16.53
CA GLN A 393 -8.91 -5.10 17.82
C GLN A 393 -7.75 -4.54 18.66
N PRO A 394 -7.98 -4.24 19.96
CA PRO A 394 -6.93 -3.67 20.82
C PRO A 394 -5.63 -4.49 20.82
N ASN A 395 -5.74 -5.82 20.91
CA ASN A 395 -4.56 -6.68 20.92
C ASN A 395 -3.80 -6.63 19.59
N TYR A 396 -4.49 -6.55 18.44
CA TYR A 396 -3.85 -6.42 17.14
C TYR A 396 -3.12 -5.09 17.03
N LEU A 397 -3.80 -3.97 17.36
CA LEU A 397 -3.22 -2.64 17.33
C LEU A 397 -1.99 -2.52 18.22
N ILE A 398 -2.03 -3.04 19.46
CA ILE A 398 -0.91 -3.00 20.40
C ILE A 398 0.25 -3.86 19.88
N SER A 399 0.00 -5.10 19.48
CA SER A 399 1.03 -5.98 18.95
C SER A 399 1.71 -5.41 17.71
N HIS A 400 0.95 -4.76 16.83
CA HIS A 400 1.49 -4.09 15.64
C HIS A 400 2.32 -2.85 16.00
N LEU A 401 1.84 -2.04 16.97
CA LEU A 401 2.56 -0.89 17.50
C LEU A 401 3.90 -1.33 18.13
N ASP A 402 3.88 -2.37 18.96
CA ASP A 402 5.09 -2.93 19.59
C ASP A 402 6.11 -3.38 18.53
N SER A 403 5.65 -4.06 17.48
CA SER A 403 6.52 -4.50 16.39
C SER A 403 7.24 -3.34 15.70
N ILE A 404 6.53 -2.25 15.40
CA ILE A 404 7.12 -1.06 14.76
C ILE A 404 8.01 -0.28 15.74
N THR A 405 7.59 -0.18 16.99
CA THR A 405 8.34 0.49 18.06
C THR A 405 9.70 -0.14 18.27
N ASN A 406 9.75 -1.46 18.38
CA ASN A 406 10.98 -2.22 18.58
C ASN A 406 12.01 -2.02 17.45
N ASN A 407 11.57 -1.68 16.24
CA ASN A 407 12.48 -1.43 15.13
C ASN A 407 13.31 -0.14 15.29
N ILE A 408 12.81 0.86 16.05
CA ILE A 408 13.44 2.18 16.12
C ILE A 408 13.87 2.60 17.53
N GLU A 409 13.40 1.92 18.58
CA GLU A 409 13.57 2.37 19.97
C GLU A 409 15.03 2.56 20.36
N GLU A 410 15.94 1.68 19.92
CA GLU A 410 17.38 1.77 20.24
C GLU A 410 18.07 2.97 19.56
N ILE A 411 17.52 3.47 18.46
CA ILE A 411 18.09 4.58 17.69
C ILE A 411 17.53 5.94 18.15
N ILE A 412 16.39 5.94 18.83
CA ILE A 412 15.74 7.17 19.34
C ILE A 412 16.67 8.04 20.19
N PRO A 413 17.49 7.49 21.12
CA PRO A 413 18.43 8.32 21.90
C PRO A 413 19.43 9.08 21.02
N ALA A 414 20.02 8.44 20.02
CA ALA A 414 20.98 9.07 19.09
C ALA A 414 20.28 10.13 18.23
N HIS A 415 19.10 9.80 17.67
CA HIS A 415 18.27 10.76 16.93
C HIS A 415 17.94 12.01 17.75
N ARG A 416 17.53 11.83 19.01
CA ARG A 416 17.23 12.94 19.93
C ARG A 416 18.47 13.74 20.29
N ALA A 417 19.61 13.08 20.50
CA ALA A 417 20.88 13.77 20.76
C ALA A 417 21.27 14.69 19.58
N ARG A 418 21.04 14.25 18.35
CA ARG A 418 21.31 15.06 17.14
C ARG A 418 20.43 16.30 17.07
N TRP A 419 19.13 16.18 17.32
CA TRP A 419 18.16 17.20 16.93
C TRP A 419 17.64 18.04 18.12
N TYR A 420 17.58 17.52 19.35
CA TYR A 420 16.92 18.19 20.46
C TYR A 420 17.88 18.85 21.46
N ASN A 421 19.18 18.50 21.42
CA ASN A 421 20.16 19.02 22.40
C ASN A 421 20.76 20.39 22.03
N ASN A 422 20.45 20.95 20.86
CA ASN A 422 21.12 22.16 20.35
C ASN A 422 20.42 23.49 20.67
N GLY A 423 19.46 23.50 21.59
CA GLY A 423 18.90 24.75 22.16
C GLY A 423 18.01 25.59 21.22
N ASN A 424 17.86 25.22 19.97
CA ASN A 424 17.12 25.99 18.96
C ASN A 424 15.72 25.46 18.67
N TRP A 425 15.35 24.34 19.24
CA TRP A 425 14.01 23.79 19.18
C TRP A 425 13.46 23.62 20.59
N PRO A 426 12.15 23.89 20.82
CA PRO A 426 11.60 23.82 22.17
C PRO A 426 11.93 22.46 22.78
N ASN A 427 12.60 22.48 23.92
CA ASN A 427 12.97 21.30 24.66
C ASN A 427 11.77 20.36 24.76
N SER A 428 11.70 19.37 23.88
CA SER A 428 10.79 18.29 24.07
C SER A 428 11.28 17.52 25.29
N THR A 429 10.83 17.97 26.48
CA THR A 429 10.89 17.20 27.72
C THR A 429 9.96 16.00 27.66
N VAL A 430 9.30 15.82 26.50
CA VAL A 430 8.37 14.74 26.28
C VAL A 430 9.17 13.47 26.13
N ASN A 431 9.00 12.59 27.10
CA ASN A 431 9.52 11.24 27.01
C ASN A 431 8.84 10.53 25.83
N TRP A 432 9.64 10.00 24.88
CA TRP A 432 9.17 9.25 23.71
C TRP A 432 8.27 8.07 24.12
N GLU A 433 8.65 7.31 25.15
CA GLU A 433 7.84 6.23 25.73
C GLU A 433 6.44 6.70 26.17
N SER A 434 6.33 7.91 26.72
CA SER A 434 5.03 8.48 27.11
C SER A 434 4.14 8.74 25.88
N ARG A 435 4.73 9.02 24.73
CA ARG A 435 3.97 9.18 23.47
C ARG A 435 3.54 7.85 22.89
N ILE A 436 4.37 6.81 22.96
CA ILE A 436 3.99 5.43 22.63
C ILE A 436 2.83 4.99 23.55
N ASN A 437 2.95 5.16 24.85
CA ASN A 437 1.87 4.87 25.82
C ASN A 437 0.56 5.61 25.49
N THR A 438 0.62 6.80 24.90
CA THR A 438 -0.58 7.52 24.43
C THR A 438 -1.25 6.79 23.25
N MET A 439 -0.48 6.27 22.32
CA MET A 439 -1.00 5.45 21.21
C MET A 439 -1.55 4.11 21.71
N GLU A 440 -0.90 3.45 22.65
CA GLU A 440 -1.41 2.22 23.29
C GLU A 440 -2.74 2.48 24.02
N ASN A 441 -2.84 3.59 24.76
CA ASN A 441 -4.07 3.98 25.42
C ASN A 441 -5.22 4.24 24.43
N PHE A 442 -4.92 4.87 23.29
CA PHE A 442 -5.88 5.00 22.19
C PHE A 442 -6.29 3.63 21.66
N SER A 443 -5.33 2.76 21.32
CA SER A 443 -5.54 1.40 20.83
C SER A 443 -6.44 0.57 21.76
N THR A 444 -6.20 0.68 23.07
CA THR A 444 -6.97 -0.04 24.11
C THR A 444 -8.42 0.41 24.18
N ASN A 445 -8.69 1.70 24.08
CA ASN A 445 -9.99 2.27 24.43
C ASN A 445 -10.87 2.59 23.21
N ARG A 446 -10.28 2.92 22.04
CA ARG A 446 -11.00 3.46 20.88
C ARG A 446 -12.14 2.60 20.38
N ARG A 447 -11.94 1.26 20.34
CA ARG A 447 -12.93 0.32 19.82
C ARG A 447 -14.29 0.46 20.50
N SER A 448 -14.32 0.56 21.83
CA SER A 448 -15.57 0.67 22.58
C SER A 448 -16.33 1.97 22.29
N TYR A 449 -15.61 3.07 22.13
CA TYR A 449 -16.21 4.35 21.73
C TYR A 449 -16.70 4.33 20.29
N ALA A 450 -15.94 3.77 19.36
CA ALA A 450 -16.33 3.65 17.97
C ALA A 450 -17.66 2.87 17.81
N ILE A 451 -17.82 1.73 18.49
CA ILE A 451 -19.07 0.98 18.54
C ILE A 451 -20.24 1.85 19.03
N ASN A 452 -20.03 2.59 20.13
CA ASN A 452 -21.05 3.48 20.67
C ASN A 452 -21.38 4.66 19.74
N HIS A 453 -20.38 5.18 19.03
CA HIS A 453 -20.59 6.25 18.06
C HIS A 453 -21.45 5.78 16.87
N ILE A 454 -21.16 4.59 16.31
CA ILE A 454 -21.97 3.98 15.25
C ILE A 454 -23.40 3.74 15.74
N LYS A 455 -23.52 3.09 16.91
CA LYS A 455 -24.82 2.81 17.54
C LYS A 455 -25.67 4.08 17.67
N ASN A 456 -25.12 5.13 18.22
CA ASN A 456 -25.85 6.37 18.47
C ASN A 456 -26.11 7.18 17.19
N GLN A 457 -25.21 7.14 16.23
CA GLN A 457 -25.35 7.88 14.96
C GLN A 457 -26.49 7.35 14.09
N PHE A 458 -26.66 6.01 14.10
CA PHE A 458 -27.64 5.33 13.24
C PHE A 458 -28.82 4.73 14.02
N ASP A 459 -28.98 5.07 15.29
CA ASP A 459 -30.05 4.59 16.20
C ASP A 459 -30.18 3.06 16.20
N LEU A 460 -29.04 2.37 16.37
CA LEU A 460 -28.94 0.92 16.32
C LEU A 460 -29.05 0.29 17.73
N PRO A 461 -29.48 -0.99 17.84
CA PRO A 461 -29.40 -1.74 19.08
C PRO A 461 -27.95 -2.00 19.52
N ASN A 462 -27.74 -2.71 20.60
CA ASN A 462 -26.40 -3.19 20.95
C ASN A 462 -25.93 -4.22 19.92
N ILE A 463 -24.61 -4.28 19.72
CA ILE A 463 -23.99 -5.33 18.90
C ILE A 463 -24.27 -6.71 19.50
N ALA A 464 -24.42 -7.71 18.63
CA ALA A 464 -24.61 -9.12 18.98
C ALA A 464 -23.41 -9.96 18.54
N GLN A 465 -23.13 -11.00 19.32
CA GLN A 465 -22.08 -11.95 18.96
C GLN A 465 -22.55 -12.80 17.76
N THR A 466 -21.67 -12.91 16.78
CA THR A 466 -21.85 -13.73 15.57
C THR A 466 -20.77 -14.80 15.55
N SER A 467 -21.16 -16.07 15.50
CA SER A 467 -20.26 -17.21 15.42
C SER A 467 -20.37 -17.89 14.06
N LEU A 468 -19.23 -18.15 13.41
CA LEU A 468 -19.17 -18.82 12.11
C LEU A 468 -18.47 -20.18 12.23
N ASN A 469 -19.08 -21.20 11.63
CA ASN A 469 -18.53 -22.55 11.63
C ASN A 469 -18.46 -23.12 10.20
N ILE A 470 -17.47 -23.96 9.96
CA ILE A 470 -17.20 -24.64 8.69
C ILE A 470 -17.19 -26.14 8.96
N VAL A 471 -18.03 -26.91 8.25
CA VAL A 471 -18.15 -28.36 8.44
C VAL A 471 -18.08 -29.07 7.10
N PRO A 472 -17.16 -30.04 6.93
CA PRO A 472 -16.04 -30.33 7.84
C PRO A 472 -15.00 -29.22 7.84
N GLU A 473 -14.20 -29.15 8.88
CA GLU A 473 -13.11 -28.19 8.98
C GLU A 473 -12.13 -28.34 7.81
N GLY A 474 -11.70 -27.23 7.22
CA GLY A 474 -10.82 -27.23 6.04
C GLY A 474 -11.52 -27.51 4.69
N ALA A 475 -12.83 -27.75 4.67
CA ALA A 475 -13.56 -28.02 3.42
C ALA A 475 -13.93 -26.78 2.60
N GLY A 476 -13.72 -25.60 3.14
CA GLY A 476 -14.03 -24.34 2.47
C GLY A 476 -13.76 -23.13 3.36
N SER A 477 -14.27 -21.99 2.95
CA SER A 477 -14.24 -20.73 3.70
C SER A 477 -15.59 -20.03 3.65
N ILE A 478 -15.80 -19.07 4.56
CA ILE A 478 -16.96 -18.18 4.54
C ILE A 478 -16.46 -16.75 4.26
N GLN A 479 -16.92 -16.16 3.16
CA GLN A 479 -16.80 -14.73 2.93
C GLN A 479 -17.94 -14.06 3.71
N LEU A 480 -17.60 -13.28 4.74
CA LEU A 480 -18.56 -12.50 5.54
C LEU A 480 -18.34 -11.03 5.26
N ASN A 481 -19.24 -10.39 4.54
CA ASN A 481 -19.03 -9.04 3.98
C ASN A 481 -17.64 -8.95 3.31
N THR A 482 -16.67 -8.23 3.91
CA THR A 482 -15.29 -8.10 3.38
C THR A 482 -14.32 -9.16 3.93
N LEU A 483 -14.71 -9.92 4.97
CA LEU A 483 -13.82 -10.84 5.65
C LEU A 483 -13.85 -12.25 5.04
N LYS A 484 -12.68 -12.83 4.77
CA LYS A 484 -12.54 -14.25 4.43
C LYS A 484 -12.20 -15.05 5.67
N ILE A 485 -13.16 -15.84 6.16
CA ILE A 485 -13.04 -16.69 7.34
C ILE A 485 -12.71 -18.11 6.90
N ILE A 486 -11.54 -18.60 7.29
CA ILE A 486 -11.04 -19.94 6.95
C ILE A 486 -11.07 -20.89 8.14
N GLU A 487 -11.15 -20.36 9.36
CA GLU A 487 -11.17 -21.15 10.60
C GLU A 487 -12.58 -21.33 11.11
N SER A 488 -12.93 -22.58 11.48
CA SER A 488 -14.19 -22.89 12.13
C SER A 488 -14.19 -22.37 13.58
N GLY A 489 -15.35 -21.87 14.05
CA GLY A 489 -15.45 -21.29 15.39
C GLY A 489 -15.05 -19.82 15.49
N TRP A 490 -14.91 -19.13 14.36
CA TRP A 490 -14.66 -17.69 14.35
C TRP A 490 -15.79 -16.92 15.05
N ASN A 491 -15.43 -15.83 15.76
CA ASN A 491 -16.38 -14.99 16.47
C ASN A 491 -16.12 -13.50 16.16
N GLY A 492 -17.20 -12.78 15.87
CA GLY A 492 -17.22 -11.35 15.68
C GLY A 492 -18.48 -10.71 16.25
N TYR A 493 -18.65 -9.40 16.03
CA TYR A 493 -19.77 -8.64 16.55
C TYR A 493 -20.37 -7.75 15.46
N TYR A 494 -21.69 -7.83 15.27
CA TYR A 494 -22.43 -7.05 14.27
C TYR A 494 -23.72 -6.49 14.88
N PHE A 495 -24.32 -5.49 14.21
CA PHE A 495 -25.57 -4.91 14.64
C PHE A 495 -26.77 -5.74 14.13
N PRO A 496 -27.68 -6.21 15.03
CA PRO A 496 -28.76 -7.12 14.65
C PRO A 496 -29.72 -6.61 13.56
N THR A 497 -29.87 -5.29 13.43
CA THR A 497 -30.77 -4.68 12.45
C THR A 497 -30.14 -4.47 11.08
N ILE A 498 -28.84 -4.68 10.96
CA ILE A 498 -28.10 -4.53 9.71
C ILE A 498 -27.89 -5.93 9.11
N PRO A 499 -28.40 -6.19 7.88
CA PRO A 499 -28.17 -7.49 7.25
C PRO A 499 -26.69 -7.66 6.89
N ILE A 500 -26.15 -8.84 7.19
CA ILE A 500 -24.82 -9.26 6.76
C ILE A 500 -24.94 -10.15 5.53
N GLU A 501 -23.96 -10.06 4.63
CA GLU A 501 -23.82 -11.00 3.52
C GLU A 501 -22.84 -12.11 3.94
N ALA A 502 -23.24 -13.36 3.74
CA ALA A 502 -22.36 -14.51 3.94
C ALA A 502 -22.37 -15.38 2.68
N ARG A 503 -21.18 -15.71 2.18
CA ARG A 503 -20.97 -16.55 1.02
C ARG A 503 -20.05 -17.71 1.38
N ALA A 504 -20.55 -18.94 1.21
CA ALA A 504 -19.77 -20.16 1.36
C ALA A 504 -18.95 -20.41 0.08
N ILE A 505 -17.64 -20.61 0.25
CA ILE A 505 -16.69 -20.85 -0.83
C ILE A 505 -16.03 -22.20 -0.58
N PRO A 506 -16.31 -23.23 -1.38
CA PRO A 506 -15.71 -24.55 -1.20
C PRO A 506 -14.22 -24.53 -1.58
N ASN A 507 -13.43 -25.34 -0.88
CA ASN A 507 -12.07 -25.67 -1.29
C ASN A 507 -12.10 -26.78 -2.36
N GLU A 508 -10.98 -27.00 -3.02
CA GLU A 508 -10.82 -28.06 -4.01
C GLU A 508 -11.24 -29.44 -3.44
N GLY A 509 -11.95 -30.22 -4.23
CA GLY A 509 -12.50 -31.51 -3.81
C GLY A 509 -13.79 -31.44 -2.96
N PHE A 510 -14.31 -30.25 -2.69
CA PHE A 510 -15.56 -30.04 -1.98
C PHE A 510 -16.54 -29.21 -2.79
N GLN A 511 -17.81 -29.30 -2.41
CA GLN A 511 -18.89 -28.43 -2.89
C GLN A 511 -19.73 -27.97 -1.71
N PHE A 512 -20.29 -26.76 -1.83
CA PHE A 512 -21.24 -26.26 -0.84
C PHE A 512 -22.51 -27.12 -0.87
N SER A 513 -22.96 -27.56 0.30
CA SER A 513 -24.18 -28.35 0.47
C SER A 513 -25.35 -27.49 0.96
N SER A 514 -25.14 -26.81 2.07
CA SER A 514 -26.20 -26.00 2.68
C SER A 514 -25.64 -25.12 3.81
N TRP A 515 -26.42 -24.13 4.21
CA TRP A 515 -26.29 -23.51 5.52
C TRP A 515 -27.12 -24.30 6.53
N LEU A 516 -26.52 -24.71 7.64
CA LEU A 516 -27.22 -25.54 8.64
C LEU A 516 -28.53 -24.88 9.15
N GLN A 517 -28.49 -23.54 9.30
CA GLN A 517 -29.62 -22.74 9.76
C GLN A 517 -30.61 -22.36 8.64
N PHE A 518 -30.18 -22.46 7.38
CA PHE A 518 -30.94 -22.08 6.19
C PHE A 518 -30.71 -23.13 5.08
N PRO A 519 -31.24 -24.37 5.22
CA PRO A 519 -30.83 -25.50 4.38
C PRO A 519 -31.21 -25.37 2.89
N ASP A 520 -32.22 -24.57 2.58
CA ASP A 520 -32.73 -24.39 1.21
C ASP A 520 -32.14 -23.15 0.50
N SER A 521 -31.16 -22.51 1.13
CA SER A 521 -30.57 -21.28 0.60
C SER A 521 -29.40 -21.53 -0.33
N SER A 522 -29.13 -20.55 -1.20
CA SER A 522 -27.93 -20.53 -2.05
C SER A 522 -26.64 -20.40 -1.22
N ALA A 523 -25.48 -20.59 -1.87
CA ALA A 523 -24.18 -20.38 -1.23
C ALA A 523 -23.99 -18.94 -0.73
N THR A 524 -24.66 -17.96 -1.34
CA THR A 524 -24.69 -16.56 -0.87
C THR A 524 -26.05 -16.26 -0.25
N ILE A 525 -26.04 -15.74 0.99
CA ILE A 525 -27.23 -15.35 1.74
C ILE A 525 -27.06 -13.98 2.38
N HIS A 526 -28.19 -13.27 2.53
CA HIS A 526 -28.26 -12.04 3.33
C HIS A 526 -29.13 -12.32 4.55
N VAL A 527 -28.55 -12.21 5.72
CA VAL A 527 -29.22 -12.58 6.97
C VAL A 527 -29.11 -11.48 8.01
N GLN A 528 -30.16 -11.31 8.80
CA GLN A 528 -30.12 -10.46 9.98
C GLN A 528 -29.55 -11.23 11.17
N VAL A 529 -28.57 -10.62 11.82
CA VAL A 529 -27.97 -11.16 13.04
C VAL A 529 -29.01 -11.14 14.16
N THR A 530 -29.12 -12.22 14.89
CA THR A 530 -29.88 -12.33 16.16
C THR A 530 -28.91 -12.36 17.35
N ASP A 531 -29.39 -12.29 18.57
CA ASP A 531 -28.53 -12.34 19.75
C ASP A 531 -28.90 -13.57 20.61
N PRO A 532 -28.06 -14.62 20.69
CA PRO A 532 -26.83 -14.87 19.89
C PRO A 532 -27.14 -15.32 18.45
N PHE A 533 -26.19 -15.17 17.54
CA PHE A 533 -26.28 -15.63 16.17
C PHE A 533 -25.16 -16.64 15.85
N ALA A 534 -25.53 -17.75 15.20
CA ALA A 534 -24.57 -18.73 14.71
C ALA A 534 -24.91 -19.10 13.26
N LEU A 535 -23.90 -19.20 12.40
CA LEU A 535 -24.03 -19.62 11.02
C LEU A 535 -23.01 -20.72 10.73
N THR A 536 -23.45 -21.82 10.12
CA THR A 536 -22.60 -22.97 9.79
C THR A 536 -22.69 -23.29 8.31
N ALA A 537 -21.59 -23.16 7.58
CA ALA A 537 -21.48 -23.64 6.21
C ALA A 537 -21.17 -25.14 6.20
N VAL A 538 -21.97 -25.91 5.51
CA VAL A 538 -21.79 -27.35 5.33
C VAL A 538 -21.29 -27.62 3.93
N PHE A 539 -20.15 -28.28 3.83
CA PHE A 539 -19.56 -28.72 2.58
C PHE A 539 -19.59 -30.26 2.52
N VAL A 540 -19.66 -30.79 1.34
CA VAL A 540 -19.58 -32.24 1.08
C VAL A 540 -18.49 -32.46 0.04
N PRO A 541 -17.82 -33.61 0.06
CA PRO A 541 -16.90 -33.94 -1.01
C PRO A 541 -17.61 -33.87 -2.36
N THR A 542 -16.99 -33.30 -3.35
CA THR A 542 -17.43 -33.49 -4.73
C THR A 542 -17.30 -34.98 -5.01
N ASN A 543 -18.43 -35.67 -5.08
CA ASN A 543 -18.44 -36.98 -5.71
C ASN A 543 -18.15 -36.74 -7.19
N LEU A 544 -16.88 -36.73 -7.56
CA LEU A 544 -16.53 -36.95 -8.94
C LEU A 544 -17.09 -38.31 -9.26
N SER A 545 -18.23 -38.36 -9.97
CA SER A 545 -18.86 -39.58 -10.35
C SER A 545 -17.82 -40.43 -11.09
N SER A 546 -17.73 -41.71 -10.76
CA SER A 546 -16.94 -42.64 -11.57
C SER A 546 -17.37 -42.44 -13.03
N GLY A 547 -16.51 -41.83 -13.86
CA GLY A 547 -16.82 -41.47 -15.21
C GLY A 547 -16.70 -40.00 -15.57
N THR A 548 -16.16 -39.14 -14.71
CA THR A 548 -15.90 -37.70 -15.03
C THR A 548 -14.42 -37.49 -15.29
N THR A 549 -14.08 -37.14 -16.51
CA THR A 549 -12.75 -36.64 -16.88
C THR A 549 -12.68 -35.14 -16.61
N VAL A 550 -11.55 -34.69 -16.09
CA VAL A 550 -11.29 -33.27 -15.77
C VAL A 550 -10.17 -32.75 -16.64
N ILE A 551 -10.29 -31.50 -17.11
CA ILE A 551 -9.16 -30.78 -17.69
C ILE A 551 -8.21 -30.43 -16.53
N ASN A 552 -7.00 -31.00 -16.55
CA ASN A 552 -5.99 -30.83 -15.51
C ASN A 552 -5.08 -29.66 -15.79
N GLU A 553 -4.67 -29.51 -17.05
CA GLU A 553 -3.77 -28.45 -17.47
C GLU A 553 -4.10 -27.98 -18.90
N ILE A 554 -3.87 -26.69 -19.16
CA ILE A 554 -3.97 -26.09 -20.50
C ILE A 554 -2.71 -25.29 -20.75
N ASN A 555 -1.98 -25.61 -21.80
CA ASN A 555 -0.91 -24.77 -22.33
C ASN A 555 -1.39 -24.10 -23.62
N TYR A 556 -1.45 -22.77 -23.64
CA TYR A 556 -2.00 -21.98 -24.73
C TYR A 556 -1.04 -20.93 -25.31
N ASN A 557 0.17 -20.79 -24.74
CA ASN A 557 1.13 -19.77 -25.16
C ASN A 557 2.56 -20.17 -24.76
N SER A 558 3.11 -21.16 -25.47
CA SER A 558 4.50 -21.58 -25.27
C SER A 558 5.48 -20.47 -25.62
N SER A 559 6.60 -20.38 -24.93
CA SER A 559 7.68 -19.44 -25.25
C SER A 559 8.43 -19.85 -26.50
N ASP A 560 9.03 -18.89 -27.24
CA ASP A 560 9.86 -19.16 -28.42
C ASP A 560 11.06 -20.10 -28.16
N ASP A 561 11.56 -20.09 -26.91
CA ASP A 561 12.69 -20.94 -26.48
C ASP A 561 12.26 -22.37 -26.11
N TYR A 562 10.96 -22.60 -25.86
CA TYR A 562 10.41 -23.88 -25.42
C TYR A 562 9.00 -24.08 -26.03
N ASN A 563 8.94 -24.16 -27.34
CA ASN A 563 7.68 -24.19 -28.04
C ASN A 563 7.17 -25.63 -28.23
N SER A 564 6.16 -26.03 -27.45
CA SER A 564 5.41 -27.29 -27.58
C SER A 564 4.10 -27.14 -28.34
N ASP A 565 3.80 -25.92 -28.82
CA ASP A 565 2.47 -25.50 -29.29
C ASP A 565 1.39 -25.69 -28.20
N ASP A 566 0.12 -25.49 -28.53
CA ASP A 566 -0.99 -25.60 -27.58
C ASP A 566 -1.29 -27.07 -27.26
N TRP A 567 -1.62 -27.34 -25.99
CA TRP A 567 -2.09 -28.67 -25.58
C TRP A 567 -2.98 -28.61 -24.36
N VAL A 568 -3.80 -29.64 -24.19
CA VAL A 568 -4.72 -29.81 -23.06
C VAL A 568 -4.47 -31.16 -22.42
N GLU A 569 -4.26 -31.21 -21.12
CA GLU A 569 -4.16 -32.46 -20.35
C GLU A 569 -5.49 -32.79 -19.68
N LEU A 570 -5.96 -33.99 -19.87
CA LEU A 570 -7.12 -34.58 -19.21
C LEU A 570 -6.66 -35.58 -18.15
N ILE A 571 -7.31 -35.58 -16.99
CA ILE A 571 -7.12 -36.58 -15.95
C ILE A 571 -8.40 -37.36 -15.70
N ASN A 572 -8.27 -38.65 -15.45
CA ASN A 572 -9.32 -39.45 -14.82
C ASN A 572 -9.02 -39.58 -13.31
N PRO A 573 -9.64 -38.77 -12.46
CA PRO A 573 -9.42 -38.83 -11.01
C PRO A 573 -10.19 -39.97 -10.33
N GLY A 574 -10.96 -40.75 -11.09
CA GLY A 574 -11.80 -41.84 -10.58
C GLY A 574 -11.05 -43.14 -10.35
N GLU A 575 -11.75 -44.13 -9.79
CA GLU A 575 -11.22 -45.47 -9.53
C GLU A 575 -11.51 -46.47 -10.67
N THR A 576 -12.24 -46.04 -11.70
CA THR A 576 -12.58 -46.87 -12.87
C THR A 576 -12.09 -46.22 -14.15
N GLU A 577 -11.76 -47.00 -15.16
CA GLU A 577 -11.44 -46.47 -16.47
C GLU A 577 -12.59 -45.68 -17.09
N ILE A 578 -12.28 -44.66 -17.88
CA ILE A 578 -13.24 -43.82 -18.61
C ILE A 578 -12.97 -43.90 -20.08
N ASP A 579 -13.95 -44.37 -20.84
CA ASP A 579 -13.94 -44.29 -22.29
C ASP A 579 -14.43 -42.90 -22.70
N ILE A 580 -13.56 -42.16 -23.40
CA ILE A 580 -13.81 -40.82 -23.93
C ILE A 580 -13.88 -40.78 -25.43
N SER A 581 -14.02 -41.96 -26.09
CA SER A 581 -14.20 -42.06 -27.53
C SER A 581 -15.37 -41.21 -28.00
N ASP A 582 -15.24 -40.60 -29.15
CA ASP A 582 -16.22 -39.69 -29.76
C ASP A 582 -16.50 -38.38 -28.99
N TRP A 583 -15.82 -38.14 -27.86
CA TRP A 583 -15.91 -36.84 -27.20
C TRP A 583 -15.30 -35.76 -28.09
N ILE A 584 -15.78 -34.52 -27.96
CA ILE A 584 -15.33 -33.40 -28.76
C ILE A 584 -14.66 -32.36 -27.83
N LEU A 585 -13.36 -32.14 -28.05
CA LEU A 585 -12.67 -30.96 -27.53
C LEU A 585 -12.98 -29.79 -28.46
N LYS A 586 -13.48 -28.67 -27.92
CA LYS A 586 -13.74 -27.45 -28.67
C LYS A 586 -13.65 -26.22 -27.81
N ASP A 587 -13.43 -25.07 -28.42
CA ASP A 587 -13.59 -23.75 -27.87
C ASP A 587 -15.03 -23.22 -28.02
N ASP A 588 -15.24 -21.91 -27.98
CA ASP A 588 -16.54 -21.27 -28.19
C ASP A 588 -16.95 -21.16 -29.65
N ASP A 589 -16.03 -21.41 -30.61
CA ASP A 589 -16.33 -21.54 -32.03
C ASP A 589 -16.68 -23.01 -32.41
N ASN A 590 -17.89 -23.23 -32.86
CA ASN A 590 -18.35 -24.56 -33.26
C ASN A 590 -17.63 -25.15 -34.50
N ASN A 591 -16.82 -24.37 -35.18
CA ASN A 591 -16.02 -24.84 -36.31
C ASN A 591 -14.65 -25.41 -35.90
N HIS A 592 -14.23 -25.18 -34.67
CA HIS A 592 -12.99 -25.70 -34.11
C HIS A 592 -13.31 -26.86 -33.14
N GLY A 593 -13.43 -28.05 -33.68
CA GLY A 593 -13.77 -29.22 -32.88
C GLY A 593 -12.90 -30.42 -33.22
N TYR A 594 -12.17 -30.96 -32.24
CA TYR A 594 -11.42 -32.20 -32.38
C TYR A 594 -12.20 -33.35 -31.76
N THR A 595 -12.58 -34.32 -32.58
CA THR A 595 -13.23 -35.55 -32.13
C THR A 595 -12.18 -36.55 -31.69
N ILE A 596 -12.26 -36.97 -30.43
CA ILE A 596 -11.35 -37.96 -29.85
C ILE A 596 -11.56 -39.31 -30.53
N PRO A 597 -10.48 -40.00 -30.96
CA PRO A 597 -10.57 -41.28 -31.66
C PRO A 597 -11.25 -42.39 -30.87
N ASP A 598 -11.82 -43.37 -31.61
CA ASP A 598 -12.34 -44.60 -31.03
C ASP A 598 -11.31 -45.31 -30.14
N GLU A 599 -11.79 -46.08 -29.15
CA GLU A 599 -10.97 -46.87 -28.23
C GLU A 599 -10.03 -46.01 -27.35
N THR A 600 -10.32 -44.71 -27.17
CA THR A 600 -9.55 -43.83 -26.27
C THR A 600 -10.06 -43.93 -24.84
N VAL A 601 -9.28 -44.59 -24.01
CA VAL A 601 -9.63 -44.85 -22.61
C VAL A 601 -8.59 -44.23 -21.65
N ILE A 602 -9.03 -43.48 -20.66
CA ILE A 602 -8.15 -42.97 -19.59
C ILE A 602 -8.29 -43.90 -18.36
N GLN A 603 -7.20 -44.56 -18.01
CA GLN A 603 -7.16 -45.44 -16.83
C GLN A 603 -7.31 -44.63 -15.52
N PRO A 604 -7.71 -45.28 -14.38
CA PRO A 604 -7.81 -44.64 -13.09
C PRO A 604 -6.53 -43.89 -12.68
N ASN A 605 -6.68 -42.66 -12.24
CA ASN A 605 -5.58 -41.78 -11.83
C ASN A 605 -4.50 -41.54 -12.90
N ASN A 606 -4.86 -41.71 -14.17
CA ASN A 606 -3.98 -41.47 -15.33
C ASN A 606 -4.41 -40.21 -16.09
N TYR A 607 -3.48 -39.78 -16.93
CA TYR A 607 -3.61 -38.59 -17.73
C TYR A 607 -3.65 -38.94 -19.23
N LEU A 608 -4.20 -38.03 -20.03
CA LEU A 608 -4.11 -38.06 -21.50
C LEU A 608 -3.91 -36.63 -21.98
N VAL A 609 -2.92 -36.41 -22.84
CA VAL A 609 -2.67 -35.11 -23.46
C VAL A 609 -3.28 -35.08 -24.85
N LEU A 610 -3.97 -33.99 -25.16
CA LEU A 610 -4.38 -33.63 -26.51
C LEU A 610 -3.44 -32.51 -26.97
N ALA A 611 -2.65 -32.75 -28.03
CA ALA A 611 -1.67 -31.80 -28.52
C ALA A 611 -2.08 -31.28 -29.91
N LYS A 612 -1.93 -29.96 -30.12
CA LYS A 612 -2.18 -29.31 -31.39
C LYS A 612 -1.13 -29.68 -32.42
N ASP A 613 0.13 -29.66 -32.05
CA ASP A 613 1.25 -30.14 -32.87
C ASP A 613 1.97 -31.30 -32.18
N MET A 614 1.79 -32.50 -32.71
CA MET A 614 2.36 -33.74 -32.16
C MET A 614 3.88 -33.80 -32.24
N ASP A 615 4.50 -33.19 -33.25
CA ASP A 615 5.95 -33.20 -33.46
C ASP A 615 6.62 -32.22 -32.50
N LEU A 616 6.07 -31.03 -32.34
CA LEU A 616 6.55 -30.02 -31.37
C LEU A 616 6.36 -30.51 -29.93
N PHE A 617 5.20 -31.09 -29.62
CA PHE A 617 4.93 -31.65 -28.32
C PHE A 617 5.94 -32.75 -27.96
N SER A 618 6.10 -33.75 -28.84
CA SER A 618 7.01 -34.87 -28.58
C SER A 618 8.48 -34.46 -28.54
N SER A 619 8.85 -33.40 -29.24
CA SER A 619 10.19 -32.81 -29.15
C SER A 619 10.44 -32.15 -27.80
N SER A 620 9.42 -31.50 -27.24
CA SER A 620 9.49 -30.81 -25.95
C SER A 620 9.34 -31.76 -24.76
N TYR A 621 8.54 -32.81 -24.93
CA TYR A 621 8.22 -33.80 -23.87
C TYR A 621 8.45 -35.25 -24.36
N PRO A 622 9.70 -35.66 -24.61
CA PRO A 622 10.02 -36.94 -25.25
C PRO A 622 9.64 -38.18 -24.42
N ASP A 623 9.43 -38.01 -23.12
CA ASP A 623 9.07 -39.11 -22.22
C ASP A 623 7.55 -39.30 -22.05
N ILE A 624 6.72 -38.41 -22.62
CA ILE A 624 5.26 -38.49 -22.55
C ILE A 624 4.73 -39.28 -23.76
N ASN A 625 4.10 -40.43 -23.46
CA ASN A 625 3.62 -41.35 -24.51
C ASN A 625 2.08 -41.40 -24.62
N ASN A 626 1.35 -40.87 -23.63
CA ASN A 626 -0.12 -40.81 -23.58
C ASN A 626 -0.61 -39.49 -24.18
N VAL A 627 -0.34 -39.30 -25.45
CA VAL A 627 -0.72 -38.11 -26.22
C VAL A 627 -1.45 -38.49 -27.50
N ILE A 628 -2.49 -37.71 -27.82
CA ILE A 628 -3.25 -37.81 -29.06
C ILE A 628 -3.37 -36.43 -29.71
N GLY A 629 -3.70 -36.38 -30.99
CA GLY A 629 -3.81 -35.15 -31.77
C GLY A 629 -3.65 -35.49 -33.27
N PRO A 630 -3.38 -34.48 -34.13
CA PRO A 630 -3.41 -33.06 -33.80
C PRO A 630 -4.85 -32.51 -33.75
N PHE A 631 -5.04 -31.45 -32.97
CA PHE A 631 -6.27 -30.66 -33.03
C PHE A 631 -6.03 -29.27 -33.66
N ASP A 632 -7.09 -28.62 -34.14
CA ASP A 632 -7.02 -27.30 -34.80
C ASP A 632 -7.02 -26.12 -33.83
#